data_c5a62ecf32c203f98569a96cfb24bb87
#
_entry.id   c5a62ecf32c203f98569a96cfb24bb87
#
_cell.length_a   1.000
_cell.length_b   1.000
_cell.length_c   1.000
_cell.angle_alpha   90.00
_cell.angle_beta   90.00
_cell.angle_gamma   90.00
#
_symmetry.space_group_name_H-M   'P 1'
#
loop_
_entity.id
_entity.type
_entity.pdbx_description
1 polymer ?
#
loop_
_entity_poly.entity_id
_entity_poly.type
_entity_poly.pdbx_seq_one_letter_code
_entity_poly.pdbx_strand_id
1 'polypeptide(L)'
;YYGEQGIFERDKSQSWNSGTHLNKFNLRSNVDINITKTTQLTVSVGGYLQEMNKMAISSDDAFSGAFETPPFIHPAYYKEDDNIYFPVVNQRVNPYVQVTQKGYATTSQSKIESLFALEQDLKFITPGLKIKGIFSFDRYSWSGVTRSKTPDLYQPATQRDENGNLILNISSYGQQFLSTSEDNDWGNKATYVELNLNYERTFGKHQVEGLFLYNQRDYQQFEESYDIVPYRRMGIAGRASYTYDNRYIAELNFGYNGSENFAKGYRFGFFPSVAIGYLLSEEKFMEPYKDTFSKIKFRGSFGLTGNDQLDGRRFAYQTTLGEDGTGYDWGTNGQYYHRNSRFEGDFGIPNLTWETVSKTNAGFELGLWNMIDFQVDYFFEHRYNIFMKRNNIPTSAGFRNTPWANYGKVNNQGIDLALNVNKQINKDLYVGFRGSFTYAQNKIIEQDEALGVMGTNRQRTGEKVNQLFGLVDEGLFTFDDFQKDANGDYLVAENGGYVVNKDIPAHTFGPVRPGDIKYKDVN
;
A
#
# COMPACT_ATOMS: atom_id res chain seq x y z
N TYR A 1 -17.07 -3.92 -22.52
CA TYR A 1 -15.79 -3.86 -23.22
C TYR A 1 -15.11 -2.52 -22.97
N TYR A 2 -13.82 -2.57 -22.73
CA TYR A 2 -12.96 -1.39 -22.62
C TYR A 2 -11.68 -1.67 -23.42
N GLY A 3 -11.29 -0.74 -24.29
CA GLY A 3 -10.08 -0.83 -25.10
C GLY A 3 -9.28 0.46 -25.00
N GLU A 4 -7.96 0.35 -24.88
CA GLU A 4 -7.04 1.49 -24.78
C GLU A 4 -5.81 1.23 -25.66
N GLN A 5 -5.30 2.29 -26.27
CA GLN A 5 -4.06 2.27 -27.06
C GLN A 5 -3.01 3.14 -26.38
N GLY A 6 -1.77 2.65 -26.37
CA GLY A 6 -0.65 3.40 -25.84
C GLY A 6 -0.18 4.52 -26.77
N ILE A 7 0.64 5.42 -26.21
CA ILE A 7 1.18 6.59 -26.92
C ILE A 7 2.39 6.27 -27.81
N PHE A 8 3.02 5.10 -27.63
CA PHE A 8 4.20 4.73 -28.42
C PHE A 8 3.77 4.13 -29.74
N GLU A 9 4.29 4.70 -30.84
CA GLU A 9 4.07 4.14 -32.16
C GLU A 9 4.89 2.86 -32.39
N ARG A 10 4.27 1.89 -33.05
CA ARG A 10 4.96 0.67 -33.44
C ARG A 10 5.80 0.91 -34.70
N ASP A 11 6.96 0.27 -34.77
CA ASP A 11 7.68 0.15 -36.04
C ASP A 11 6.97 -0.87 -36.97
N LYS A 12 6.43 -0.37 -38.10
CA LYS A 12 5.71 -1.18 -39.07
C LYS A 12 6.63 -2.10 -39.90
N SER A 13 7.94 -1.89 -39.85
CA SER A 13 8.90 -2.77 -40.54
C SER A 13 9.06 -4.10 -39.82
N GLN A 14 8.69 -4.19 -38.53
CA GLN A 14 8.77 -5.41 -37.76
C GLN A 14 7.57 -6.34 -38.00
N SER A 15 7.81 -7.65 -38.03
CA SER A 15 6.76 -8.67 -38.15
C SER A 15 5.88 -8.82 -36.90
N TRP A 16 6.26 -8.19 -35.78
CA TRP A 16 5.51 -8.19 -34.52
C TRP A 16 4.99 -6.80 -34.16
N ASN A 17 4.07 -6.77 -33.21
CA ASN A 17 3.49 -5.51 -32.71
C ASN A 17 4.06 -5.17 -31.32
N SER A 18 4.92 -4.14 -31.23
CA SER A 18 5.41 -3.58 -29.96
C SER A 18 4.47 -2.51 -29.39
N GLY A 19 3.46 -2.09 -30.11
CA GLY A 19 2.50 -1.06 -29.66
C GLY A 19 1.68 -1.56 -28.48
N THR A 20 1.49 -0.69 -27.50
CA THR A 20 0.69 -1.00 -26.32
C THR A 20 -0.79 -0.94 -26.66
N HIS A 21 -1.53 -1.99 -26.39
CA HIS A 21 -2.98 -2.01 -26.44
C HIS A 21 -3.53 -2.94 -25.34
N LEU A 22 -4.66 -2.54 -24.80
CA LEU A 22 -5.35 -3.25 -23.73
C LEU A 22 -6.79 -3.51 -24.16
N ASN A 23 -7.22 -4.75 -24.00
CA ASN A 23 -8.61 -5.16 -24.17
C ASN A 23 -9.13 -5.74 -22.85
N LYS A 24 -10.26 -5.24 -22.38
CA LYS A 24 -10.89 -5.72 -21.16
C LYS A 24 -12.36 -6.03 -21.38
N PHE A 25 -12.75 -7.25 -21.08
CA PHE A 25 -14.11 -7.73 -21.16
C PHE A 25 -14.62 -7.98 -19.74
N ASN A 26 -15.66 -7.27 -19.35
CA ASN A 26 -16.29 -7.42 -18.04
C ASN A 26 -17.66 -8.08 -18.20
N LEU A 27 -17.96 -9.03 -17.35
CA LEU A 27 -19.26 -9.63 -17.22
C LEU A 27 -19.70 -9.55 -15.77
N ARG A 28 -20.95 -9.19 -15.53
CA ARG A 28 -21.60 -9.30 -14.23
C ARG A 28 -23.05 -9.68 -14.39
N SER A 29 -23.48 -10.67 -13.64
CA SER A 29 -24.87 -11.11 -13.54
C SER A 29 -25.25 -11.21 -12.06
N ASN A 30 -26.37 -10.58 -11.71
CA ASN A 30 -26.97 -10.69 -10.39
C ASN A 30 -28.42 -11.18 -10.57
N VAL A 31 -28.75 -12.27 -9.91
CA VAL A 31 -30.07 -12.89 -10.00
C VAL A 31 -30.62 -13.14 -8.61
N ASP A 32 -31.78 -12.60 -8.31
CA ASP A 32 -32.53 -12.86 -7.08
C ASP A 32 -33.69 -13.78 -7.40
N ILE A 33 -33.72 -14.92 -6.72
CA ILE A 33 -34.72 -15.99 -6.91
C ILE A 33 -35.51 -16.14 -5.63
N ASN A 34 -36.79 -15.84 -5.67
CA ASN A 34 -37.72 -16.15 -4.59
C ASN A 34 -38.11 -17.62 -4.67
N ILE A 35 -37.43 -18.49 -3.92
CA ILE A 35 -37.70 -19.93 -3.88
C ILE A 35 -39.08 -20.18 -3.22
N THR A 36 -39.36 -19.44 -2.14
CA THR A 36 -40.64 -19.38 -1.48
C THR A 36 -41.00 -17.94 -1.14
N LYS A 37 -42.17 -17.72 -0.51
CA LYS A 37 -42.56 -16.39 0.00
C LYS A 37 -41.66 -15.87 1.13
N THR A 38 -40.83 -16.75 1.70
CA THR A 38 -39.98 -16.46 2.86
C THR A 38 -38.52 -16.81 2.62
N THR A 39 -38.18 -17.37 1.45
CA THR A 39 -36.82 -17.82 1.12
C THR A 39 -36.39 -17.18 -0.17
N GLN A 40 -35.29 -16.46 -0.12
CA GLN A 40 -34.67 -15.83 -1.28
C GLN A 40 -33.23 -16.34 -1.48
N LEU A 41 -32.90 -16.69 -2.71
CA LEU A 41 -31.54 -17.02 -3.14
C LEU A 41 -31.04 -15.91 -4.05
N THR A 42 -29.93 -15.30 -3.67
CA THR A 42 -29.19 -14.36 -4.51
C THR A 42 -27.97 -15.06 -5.09
N VAL A 43 -27.83 -15.01 -6.41
CA VAL A 43 -26.66 -15.52 -7.14
C VAL A 43 -26.03 -14.35 -7.88
N SER A 44 -24.79 -14.02 -7.51
CA SER A 44 -23.99 -13.00 -8.18
C SER A 44 -22.75 -13.66 -8.76
N VAL A 45 -22.57 -13.54 -10.07
CA VAL A 45 -21.38 -14.01 -10.77
C VAL A 45 -20.84 -12.84 -11.60
N GLY A 46 -19.59 -12.55 -11.42
CA GLY A 46 -18.92 -11.48 -12.16
C GLY A 46 -17.48 -11.84 -12.46
N GLY A 47 -16.86 -11.04 -13.29
CA GLY A 47 -15.46 -11.19 -13.59
C GLY A 47 -15.02 -10.37 -14.78
N TYR A 48 -13.75 -10.51 -15.10
CA TYR A 48 -13.18 -9.91 -16.29
C TYR A 48 -12.09 -10.80 -16.90
N LEU A 49 -11.93 -10.63 -18.20
CA LEU A 49 -10.74 -11.03 -18.95
C LEU A 49 -10.07 -9.76 -19.46
N GLN A 50 -8.79 -9.61 -19.20
CA GLN A 50 -7.98 -8.49 -19.66
C GLN A 50 -6.76 -9.02 -20.38
N GLU A 51 -6.58 -8.60 -21.62
CA GLU A 51 -5.44 -8.90 -22.43
C GLU A 51 -4.71 -7.62 -22.76
N MET A 52 -3.41 -7.62 -22.57
CA MET A 52 -2.55 -6.48 -22.84
C MET A 52 -1.35 -6.91 -23.66
N ASN A 53 -1.10 -6.21 -24.74
CA ASN A 53 0.16 -6.23 -25.45
C ASN A 53 0.92 -4.95 -25.18
N LYS A 54 2.23 -5.03 -24.97
CA LYS A 54 3.09 -3.87 -24.71
C LYS A 54 4.48 -4.10 -25.25
N MET A 55 5.31 -3.08 -25.31
CA MET A 55 6.74 -3.23 -25.58
C MET A 55 7.42 -4.15 -24.55
N ALA A 56 8.53 -4.78 -24.93
CA ALA A 56 9.26 -5.72 -24.07
C ALA A 56 9.99 -5.06 -22.88
N ILE A 57 9.98 -3.75 -22.80
CA ILE A 57 10.54 -2.96 -21.68
C ILE A 57 9.43 -2.28 -20.87
N SER A 58 9.77 -1.80 -19.68
CA SER A 58 8.83 -1.00 -18.90
C SER A 58 8.63 0.40 -19.52
N SER A 59 7.47 1.01 -19.28
CA SER A 59 7.24 2.40 -19.69
C SER A 59 8.22 3.37 -19.02
N ASP A 60 8.59 3.09 -17.77
CA ASP A 60 9.54 3.91 -17.01
C ASP A 60 10.94 3.88 -17.64
N ASP A 61 11.41 2.71 -18.09
CA ASP A 61 12.68 2.59 -18.81
C ASP A 61 12.66 3.33 -20.15
N ALA A 62 11.53 3.27 -20.86
CA ALA A 62 11.36 3.98 -22.12
C ALA A 62 11.42 5.50 -21.92
N PHE A 63 10.73 6.03 -20.92
CA PHE A 63 10.75 7.46 -20.61
C PHE A 63 12.10 7.89 -20.05
N SER A 64 12.69 7.17 -19.10
CA SER A 64 14.03 7.47 -18.57
C SER A 64 15.06 7.49 -19.68
N GLY A 65 15.06 6.50 -20.58
CA GLY A 65 15.94 6.48 -21.73
C GLY A 65 15.77 7.69 -22.64
N ALA A 66 14.53 8.11 -22.89
CA ALA A 66 14.23 9.28 -23.73
C ALA A 66 14.68 10.59 -23.05
N PHE A 67 14.46 10.76 -21.76
CA PHE A 67 14.87 11.97 -21.02
C PHE A 67 16.39 12.06 -20.78
N GLU A 68 17.04 10.92 -20.56
CA GLU A 68 18.48 10.87 -20.30
C GLU A 68 19.35 10.94 -21.56
N THR A 69 18.77 10.77 -22.75
CA THR A 69 19.51 10.80 -24.02
C THR A 69 19.37 12.15 -24.71
N PRO A 70 20.40 13.00 -24.71
CA PRO A 70 20.35 14.27 -25.42
C PRO A 70 20.18 14.06 -26.93
N PRO A 71 19.25 14.75 -27.61
CA PRO A 71 18.90 14.48 -29.01
C PRO A 71 20.01 14.87 -30.01
N PHE A 72 21.02 15.61 -29.57
CA PHE A 72 22.16 16.06 -30.41
C PHE A 72 23.34 15.07 -30.39
N ILE A 73 23.32 14.02 -29.57
CA ILE A 73 24.44 13.06 -29.46
C ILE A 73 24.44 12.11 -30.68
N HIS A 74 23.29 11.57 -31.03
CA HIS A 74 23.14 10.74 -32.23
C HIS A 74 21.69 10.73 -32.70
N PRO A 75 21.47 10.35 -33.99
CA PRO A 75 20.12 10.13 -34.51
C PRO A 75 19.50 8.87 -33.91
N ALA A 76 18.19 8.70 -34.05
CA ALA A 76 17.48 7.50 -33.67
C ALA A 76 18.02 6.26 -34.45
N TYR A 77 18.36 6.45 -35.70
CA TYR A 77 18.99 5.46 -36.59
C TYR A 77 19.76 6.17 -37.71
N TYR A 78 20.72 5.49 -38.29
CA TYR A 78 21.33 5.85 -39.55
C TYR A 78 20.63 5.11 -40.68
N LYS A 79 20.41 5.79 -41.80
CA LYS A 79 19.82 5.21 -43.00
C LYS A 79 20.83 5.32 -44.15
N GLU A 80 21.12 4.18 -44.78
CA GLU A 80 21.94 4.09 -45.99
C GLU A 80 21.18 3.20 -46.98
N ASP A 81 20.76 3.75 -48.10
CA ASP A 81 19.82 3.17 -49.04
C ASP A 81 18.55 2.64 -48.32
N ASP A 82 18.30 1.35 -48.36
CA ASP A 82 17.16 0.69 -47.71
C ASP A 82 17.55 0.07 -46.35
N ASN A 83 18.82 0.21 -45.93
CA ASN A 83 19.30 -0.33 -44.65
C ASN A 83 19.19 0.65 -43.52
N ILE A 84 18.82 0.17 -42.34
CA ILE A 84 18.72 0.93 -41.10
C ILE A 84 19.73 0.39 -40.09
N TYR A 85 20.57 1.29 -39.55
CA TYR A 85 21.61 0.97 -38.60
C TYR A 85 21.36 1.71 -37.28
N PHE A 86 21.37 1.00 -36.16
CA PHE A 86 21.06 1.57 -34.86
C PHE A 86 22.32 1.96 -34.09
N PRO A 87 22.47 3.25 -33.71
CA PRO A 87 23.65 3.70 -32.98
C PRO A 87 23.72 3.19 -31.55
N VAL A 88 24.93 2.92 -31.05
CA VAL A 88 25.25 2.78 -29.64
C VAL A 88 25.32 4.15 -28.98
N VAL A 89 24.72 4.30 -27.82
CA VAL A 89 24.66 5.54 -27.04
C VAL A 89 25.49 5.39 -25.76
N ASN A 90 26.77 5.82 -25.77
CA ASN A 90 27.62 5.88 -24.56
C ASN A 90 27.41 4.73 -23.58
N GLN A 91 27.46 3.49 -24.05
CA GLN A 91 27.14 2.26 -23.29
C GLN A 91 25.67 2.12 -22.86
N ARG A 92 24.79 3.04 -23.25
CA ARG A 92 23.35 2.97 -23.02
C ARG A 92 22.64 2.49 -24.28
N VAL A 93 21.44 1.94 -24.07
CA VAL A 93 20.62 1.48 -25.20
C VAL A 93 19.88 2.68 -25.80
N ASN A 94 19.93 2.82 -27.11
CA ASN A 94 19.19 3.82 -27.86
C ASN A 94 17.68 3.76 -27.54
N PRO A 95 17.04 4.86 -27.07
CA PRO A 95 15.61 4.87 -26.71
C PRO A 95 14.68 4.43 -27.85
N TYR A 96 15.00 4.79 -29.09
CA TYR A 96 14.24 4.34 -30.25
C TYR A 96 14.29 2.80 -30.40
N VAL A 97 15.47 2.21 -30.24
CA VAL A 97 15.65 0.74 -30.26
C VAL A 97 14.89 0.07 -29.11
N GLN A 98 14.90 0.68 -27.93
CA GLN A 98 14.18 0.14 -26.78
C GLN A 98 12.68 0.01 -27.04
N VAL A 99 12.07 1.03 -27.64
CA VAL A 99 10.63 1.05 -27.90
C VAL A 99 10.24 0.21 -29.11
N THR A 100 11.05 0.23 -30.18
CA THR A 100 10.64 -0.31 -31.48
C THR A 100 11.27 -1.67 -31.84
N GLN A 101 12.49 -1.97 -31.37
CA GLN A 101 13.28 -3.10 -31.82
C GLN A 101 13.45 -4.21 -30.76
N LYS A 102 13.18 -3.92 -29.49
CA LYS A 102 13.38 -4.87 -28.38
C LYS A 102 12.38 -6.03 -28.35
N GLY A 103 11.25 -5.93 -29.06
CA GLY A 103 10.21 -6.93 -29.06
C GLY A 103 8.94 -6.50 -28.34
N TYR A 104 8.22 -7.47 -27.77
CA TYR A 104 6.93 -7.23 -27.13
C TYR A 104 6.68 -8.18 -25.98
N ALA A 105 5.77 -7.79 -25.08
CA ALA A 105 5.25 -8.63 -24.01
C ALA A 105 3.72 -8.72 -24.11
N THR A 106 3.19 -9.90 -23.90
CA THR A 106 1.75 -10.15 -23.80
C THR A 106 1.41 -10.60 -22.39
N THR A 107 0.39 -10.00 -21.79
CA THR A 107 -0.13 -10.42 -20.48
C THR A 107 -1.61 -10.71 -20.57
N SER A 108 -2.04 -11.76 -19.88
CA SER A 108 -3.44 -12.13 -19.71
C SER A 108 -3.80 -12.15 -18.24
N GLN A 109 -4.90 -11.49 -17.88
CA GLN A 109 -5.42 -11.46 -16.53
C GLN A 109 -6.88 -11.90 -16.55
N SER A 110 -7.25 -12.78 -15.66
CA SER A 110 -8.64 -13.16 -15.48
C SER A 110 -9.03 -13.13 -14.01
N LYS A 111 -10.25 -12.64 -13.74
CA LYS A 111 -10.84 -12.68 -12.41
C LYS A 111 -12.25 -13.23 -12.51
N ILE A 112 -12.58 -14.16 -11.64
CA ILE A 112 -13.93 -14.67 -11.44
C ILE A 112 -14.29 -14.39 -9.99
N GLU A 113 -15.46 -13.80 -9.78
CA GLU A 113 -16.06 -13.51 -8.48
C GLU A 113 -17.45 -14.17 -8.45
N SER A 114 -17.72 -14.94 -7.42
CA SER A 114 -19.02 -15.57 -7.25
C SER A 114 -19.53 -15.41 -5.82
N LEU A 115 -20.80 -15.12 -5.67
CA LEU A 115 -21.47 -15.03 -4.38
C LEU A 115 -22.81 -15.72 -4.46
N PHE A 116 -23.07 -16.58 -3.51
CA PHE A 116 -24.36 -17.24 -3.28
C PHE A 116 -24.83 -16.84 -1.89
N ALA A 117 -26.00 -16.24 -1.80
CA ALA A 117 -26.60 -15.87 -0.53
C ALA A 117 -28.02 -16.45 -0.43
N LEU A 118 -28.28 -17.19 0.62
CA LEU A 118 -29.59 -17.73 0.95
C LEU A 118 -30.13 -17.02 2.20
N GLU A 119 -31.22 -16.30 2.03
CA GLU A 119 -31.91 -15.61 3.12
C GLU A 119 -33.26 -16.30 3.39
N GLN A 120 -33.54 -16.55 4.67
CA GLN A 120 -34.80 -17.11 5.15
C GLN A 120 -35.40 -16.18 6.19
N ASP A 121 -36.62 -15.72 5.93
CA ASP A 121 -37.45 -15.04 6.92
C ASP A 121 -38.02 -16.08 7.89
N LEU A 122 -37.73 -15.90 9.18
CA LEU A 122 -38.13 -16.78 10.27
C LEU A 122 -39.35 -16.24 11.07
N LYS A 123 -40.21 -15.48 10.39
CA LYS A 123 -41.40 -14.88 11.02
C LYS A 123 -42.33 -15.89 11.66
N PHE A 124 -42.23 -17.17 11.30
CA PHE A 124 -42.96 -18.25 11.94
C PHE A 124 -42.47 -18.56 13.36
N ILE A 125 -41.23 -18.16 13.70
CA ILE A 125 -40.66 -18.20 15.07
C ILE A 125 -40.98 -16.89 15.79
N THR A 126 -40.57 -15.77 15.21
CA THR A 126 -40.90 -14.44 15.70
C THR A 126 -40.79 -13.42 14.56
N PRO A 127 -41.72 -12.44 14.47
CA PRO A 127 -41.61 -11.37 13.49
C PRO A 127 -40.32 -10.60 13.62
N GLY A 128 -39.69 -10.32 12.47
CA GLY A 128 -38.41 -9.56 12.38
C GLY A 128 -37.15 -10.40 12.48
N LEU A 129 -37.26 -11.73 12.67
CA LEU A 129 -36.13 -12.64 12.69
C LEU A 129 -35.81 -13.16 11.28
N LYS A 130 -34.54 -13.04 10.87
CA LYS A 130 -34.04 -13.54 9.59
C LYS A 130 -32.69 -14.24 9.78
N ILE A 131 -32.47 -15.30 9.01
CA ILE A 131 -31.15 -15.94 8.90
C ILE A 131 -30.67 -15.84 7.46
N LYS A 132 -29.37 -15.57 7.30
CA LYS A 132 -28.74 -15.48 5.99
C LYS A 132 -27.41 -16.22 5.99
N GLY A 133 -27.22 -17.11 5.05
CA GLY A 133 -25.98 -17.78 4.75
C GLY A 133 -25.37 -17.21 3.47
N ILE A 134 -24.08 -16.93 3.47
CA ILE A 134 -23.33 -16.46 2.31
C ILE A 134 -22.15 -17.39 2.06
N PHE A 135 -21.97 -17.76 0.80
CA PHE A 135 -20.78 -18.42 0.29
C PHE A 135 -20.24 -17.62 -0.88
N SER A 136 -18.96 -17.30 -0.87
CA SER A 136 -18.28 -16.63 -1.97
C SER A 136 -17.00 -17.39 -2.33
N PHE A 137 -16.74 -17.45 -3.62
CA PHE A 137 -15.51 -18.00 -4.18
C PHE A 137 -14.98 -17.06 -5.25
N ASP A 138 -13.74 -16.62 -5.07
CA ASP A 138 -13.05 -15.73 -5.99
C ASP A 138 -11.75 -16.39 -6.47
N ARG A 139 -11.43 -16.18 -7.74
CA ARG A 139 -10.16 -16.59 -8.31
C ARG A 139 -9.62 -15.50 -9.23
N TYR A 140 -8.35 -15.21 -9.08
CA TYR A 140 -7.57 -14.37 -9.97
C TYR A 140 -6.41 -15.17 -10.54
N SER A 141 -6.12 -14.98 -11.82
CA SER A 141 -4.91 -15.49 -12.46
C SER A 141 -4.29 -14.47 -13.38
N TRP A 142 -2.99 -14.45 -13.40
CA TRP A 142 -2.16 -13.63 -14.26
C TRP A 142 -1.11 -14.50 -14.92
N SER A 143 -0.88 -14.27 -16.21
CA SER A 143 0.18 -14.91 -16.98
C SER A 143 0.81 -13.91 -17.94
N GLY A 144 2.10 -14.05 -18.19
CA GLY A 144 2.83 -13.16 -19.08
C GLY A 144 3.91 -13.88 -19.88
N VAL A 145 4.12 -13.41 -21.11
CA VAL A 145 5.20 -13.90 -21.99
C VAL A 145 5.86 -12.68 -22.63
N THR A 146 7.17 -12.57 -22.42
CA THR A 146 8.01 -11.54 -23.04
C THR A 146 8.84 -12.17 -24.17
N ARG A 147 8.75 -11.58 -25.36
CA ARG A 147 9.59 -11.95 -26.51
C ARG A 147 10.49 -10.78 -26.85
N SER A 148 11.79 -10.96 -26.68
CA SER A 148 12.75 -9.88 -26.81
C SER A 148 13.99 -10.26 -27.61
N LYS A 149 14.58 -9.26 -28.25
CA LYS A 149 15.91 -9.34 -28.87
C LYS A 149 16.61 -7.99 -28.77
N THR A 150 17.90 -7.99 -28.99
CA THR A 150 18.69 -6.78 -29.23
C THR A 150 19.14 -6.81 -30.68
N PRO A 151 18.93 -5.76 -31.49
CA PRO A 151 19.46 -5.67 -32.85
C PRO A 151 20.97 -5.42 -32.82
N ASP A 152 21.61 -5.56 -33.99
CA ASP A 152 23.00 -5.11 -34.16
C ASP A 152 23.11 -3.62 -33.87
N LEU A 153 24.15 -3.23 -33.14
CA LEU A 153 24.38 -1.84 -32.76
C LEU A 153 25.70 -1.35 -33.39
N TYR A 154 25.68 -0.13 -33.91
CA TYR A 154 26.75 0.44 -34.71
C TYR A 154 27.33 1.70 -34.07
N GLN A 155 28.63 1.90 -34.31
CA GLN A 155 29.32 3.14 -33.93
C GLN A 155 29.94 3.76 -35.18
N PRO A 156 29.70 5.05 -35.46
CA PRO A 156 30.35 5.72 -36.59
C PRO A 156 31.85 5.88 -36.33
N ALA A 157 32.63 5.61 -37.37
CA ALA A 157 34.07 5.93 -37.36
C ALA A 157 34.29 7.44 -37.41
N THR A 158 35.45 7.89 -36.94
CA THR A 158 35.85 9.30 -37.04
C THR A 158 36.15 9.71 -38.48
N GLN A 159 36.53 8.76 -39.31
CA GLN A 159 36.82 8.97 -40.73
C GLN A 159 35.58 8.66 -41.57
N ARG A 160 35.58 9.25 -42.78
CA ARG A 160 34.55 8.99 -43.80
C ARG A 160 35.18 8.18 -44.95
N ASP A 161 34.32 7.53 -45.74
CA ASP A 161 34.75 6.87 -46.96
C ASP A 161 35.20 7.86 -48.05
N GLU A 162 35.70 7.35 -49.18
CA GLU A 162 36.13 8.15 -50.34
C GLU A 162 35.01 8.99 -50.95
N ASN A 163 33.76 8.66 -50.71
CA ASN A 163 32.57 9.35 -51.18
C ASN A 163 31.98 10.31 -50.12
N GLY A 164 32.61 10.41 -48.95
CA GLY A 164 32.17 11.28 -47.85
C GLY A 164 31.06 10.68 -46.96
N ASN A 165 30.72 9.41 -47.10
CA ASN A 165 29.72 8.74 -46.28
C ASN A 165 30.28 8.31 -44.91
N LEU A 166 29.41 8.11 -43.95
CA LEU A 166 29.75 7.59 -42.64
C LEU A 166 30.18 6.12 -42.75
N ILE A 167 31.30 5.76 -42.15
CA ILE A 167 31.71 4.38 -41.98
C ILE A 167 31.11 3.89 -40.65
N LEU A 168 30.21 2.92 -40.70
CA LEU A 168 29.51 2.34 -39.54
C LEU A 168 30.14 1.00 -39.17
N ASN A 169 30.80 0.97 -38.02
CA ASN A 169 31.37 -0.27 -37.47
C ASN A 169 30.41 -0.91 -36.50
N ILE A 170 30.30 -2.26 -36.56
CA ILE A 170 29.51 -3.02 -35.61
C ILE A 170 30.20 -2.91 -34.23
N SER A 171 29.48 -2.37 -33.27
CA SER A 171 29.91 -2.25 -31.87
C SER A 171 29.42 -3.45 -31.03
N SER A 172 28.25 -3.97 -31.34
CA SER A 172 27.68 -5.13 -30.67
C SER A 172 26.82 -5.94 -31.65
N TYR A 173 27.08 -7.23 -31.73
CA TYR A 173 26.21 -8.14 -32.48
C TYR A 173 24.94 -8.41 -31.72
N GLY A 174 23.83 -8.31 -32.39
CA GLY A 174 22.51 -8.59 -31.85
C GLY A 174 22.06 -10.03 -32.06
N GLN A 175 20.79 -10.25 -31.78
CA GLN A 175 20.12 -11.52 -31.98
C GLN A 175 19.21 -11.45 -33.23
N GLN A 176 19.26 -12.48 -34.07
CA GLN A 176 18.41 -12.53 -35.26
C GLN A 176 16.95 -12.86 -34.92
N PHE A 177 16.73 -13.67 -33.88
CA PHE A 177 15.41 -14.14 -33.47
C PHE A 177 15.03 -13.60 -32.10
N LEU A 178 13.71 -13.45 -31.86
CA LEU A 178 13.16 -13.14 -30.55
C LEU A 178 13.37 -14.34 -29.61
N SER A 179 14.05 -14.14 -28.49
CA SER A 179 14.05 -15.08 -27.37
C SER A 179 12.75 -14.95 -26.59
N THR A 180 12.28 -16.05 -26.05
CA THR A 180 11.08 -16.09 -25.20
C THR A 180 11.49 -16.22 -23.75
N SER A 181 10.94 -15.37 -22.90
CA SER A 181 10.97 -15.48 -21.45
C SER A 181 9.53 -15.55 -20.96
N GLU A 182 9.22 -16.58 -20.22
CA GLU A 182 7.95 -16.67 -19.49
C GLU A 182 8.11 -15.86 -18.21
N ASP A 183 7.18 -14.96 -17.97
CA ASP A 183 7.06 -14.28 -16.69
C ASP A 183 6.46 -15.28 -15.69
N ASN A 184 6.84 -15.19 -14.41
CA ASN A 184 6.29 -16.10 -13.41
C ASN A 184 4.77 -15.94 -13.32
N ASP A 185 4.05 -16.98 -13.69
CA ASP A 185 2.60 -17.02 -13.56
C ASP A 185 2.22 -16.94 -12.09
N TRP A 186 1.26 -16.11 -11.77
CA TRP A 186 0.78 -15.99 -10.40
C TRP A 186 -0.74 -15.86 -10.33
N GLY A 187 -1.28 -16.11 -9.18
CA GLY A 187 -2.70 -16.01 -8.97
C GLY A 187 -3.07 -16.15 -7.51
N ASN A 188 -4.35 -16.00 -7.25
CA ASN A 188 -4.89 -16.23 -5.92
C ASN A 188 -6.30 -16.81 -5.99
N LYS A 189 -6.70 -17.40 -4.89
CA LYS A 189 -8.09 -17.79 -4.64
C LYS A 189 -8.52 -17.33 -3.26
N ALA A 190 -9.78 -16.98 -3.12
CA ALA A 190 -10.40 -16.71 -1.84
C ALA A 190 -11.70 -17.50 -1.72
N THR A 191 -11.96 -18.02 -0.54
CA THR A 191 -13.25 -18.58 -0.15
C THR A 191 -13.74 -17.84 1.07
N TYR A 192 -15.01 -17.50 1.10
CA TYR A 192 -15.64 -16.84 2.22
C TYR A 192 -16.97 -17.52 2.56
N VAL A 193 -17.15 -17.79 3.84
CA VAL A 193 -18.39 -18.32 4.39
C VAL A 193 -18.86 -17.39 5.49
N GLU A 194 -20.13 -17.05 5.47
CA GLU A 194 -20.78 -16.25 6.52
C GLU A 194 -22.15 -16.83 6.86
N LEU A 195 -22.47 -16.83 8.13
CA LEU A 195 -23.80 -17.09 8.64
C LEU A 195 -24.18 -15.94 9.58
N ASN A 196 -25.27 -15.26 9.29
CA ASN A 196 -25.77 -14.21 10.15
C ASN A 196 -27.24 -14.45 10.55
N LEU A 197 -27.55 -14.03 11.76
CA LEU A 197 -28.89 -14.02 12.35
C LEU A 197 -29.22 -12.57 12.68
N ASN A 198 -30.24 -12.02 12.04
CA ASN A 198 -30.70 -10.66 12.21
C ASN A 198 -32.06 -10.65 12.87
N TYR A 199 -32.25 -9.77 13.83
CA TYR A 199 -33.51 -9.51 14.47
C TYR A 199 -33.77 -8.00 14.49
N GLU A 200 -34.94 -7.57 14.02
CA GLU A 200 -35.38 -6.19 14.05
C GLU A 200 -36.86 -6.14 14.38
N ARG A 201 -37.21 -5.41 15.44
CA ARG A 201 -38.62 -5.27 15.83
C ARG A 201 -38.87 -3.98 16.64
N THR A 202 -40.01 -3.35 16.34
CA THR A 202 -40.50 -2.19 17.07
C THR A 202 -41.68 -2.61 17.97
N PHE A 203 -41.60 -2.24 19.25
CA PHE A 203 -42.63 -2.46 20.28
C PHE A 203 -43.09 -1.09 20.82
N GLY A 204 -44.11 -0.53 20.20
CA GLY A 204 -44.54 0.83 20.53
C GLY A 204 -43.40 1.86 20.28
N LYS A 205 -42.84 2.42 21.36
CA LYS A 205 -41.73 3.38 21.29
C LYS A 205 -40.34 2.73 21.35
N HIS A 206 -40.27 1.41 21.50
CA HIS A 206 -39.01 0.68 21.67
C HIS A 206 -38.66 -0.02 20.36
N GLN A 207 -37.54 0.34 19.76
CA GLN A 207 -36.95 -0.36 18.61
C GLN A 207 -35.76 -1.16 19.10
N VAL A 208 -35.74 -2.44 18.79
CA VAL A 208 -34.67 -3.39 19.15
C VAL A 208 -34.13 -4.02 17.87
N GLU A 209 -32.81 -3.94 17.73
CA GLU A 209 -32.09 -4.61 16.64
C GLU A 209 -30.99 -5.50 17.23
N GLY A 210 -30.81 -6.66 16.64
CA GLY A 210 -29.77 -7.61 16.99
C GLY A 210 -29.14 -8.24 15.77
N LEU A 211 -27.84 -8.41 15.78
CA LEU A 211 -27.09 -9.16 14.79
C LEU A 211 -26.15 -10.12 15.52
N PHE A 212 -26.15 -11.37 15.10
CA PHE A 212 -25.10 -12.34 15.43
C PHE A 212 -24.54 -12.90 14.14
N LEU A 213 -23.21 -12.87 13.99
CA LEU A 213 -22.52 -13.22 12.76
C LEU A 213 -21.37 -14.17 13.05
N TYR A 214 -21.26 -15.23 12.26
CA TYR A 214 -20.07 -16.05 12.13
C TYR A 214 -19.50 -15.87 10.73
N ASN A 215 -18.17 -15.72 10.61
CA ASN A 215 -17.49 -15.72 9.32
C ASN A 215 -16.18 -16.52 9.33
N GLN A 216 -15.82 -16.97 8.14
CA GLN A 216 -14.57 -17.63 7.87
C GLN A 216 -14.06 -17.23 6.49
N ARG A 217 -12.79 -16.90 6.39
CA ARG A 217 -12.10 -16.61 5.14
C ARG A 217 -10.85 -17.45 5.01
N ASP A 218 -10.68 -18.06 3.83
CA ASP A 218 -9.45 -18.72 3.39
C ASP A 218 -8.97 -17.99 2.13
N TYR A 219 -7.74 -17.50 2.16
CA TYR A 219 -7.12 -16.81 1.01
C TYR A 219 -5.76 -17.43 0.75
N GLN A 220 -5.49 -17.80 -0.49
CA GLN A 220 -4.24 -18.43 -0.90
C GLN A 220 -3.69 -17.74 -2.14
N GLN A 221 -2.40 -17.40 -2.11
CA GLN A 221 -1.62 -16.99 -3.27
C GLN A 221 -0.91 -18.20 -3.87
N PHE A 222 -0.68 -18.14 -5.18
CA PHE A 222 0.09 -19.15 -5.92
C PHE A 222 1.35 -18.47 -6.43
N GLU A 223 2.38 -18.46 -5.61
CA GLU A 223 3.73 -17.99 -5.92
C GLU A 223 4.74 -19.06 -5.48
N GLU A 224 5.96 -18.98 -6.01
CA GLU A 224 7.04 -19.95 -5.70
C GLU A 224 7.65 -19.77 -4.30
N SER A 225 6.92 -19.33 -3.30
CA SER A 225 7.46 -19.05 -1.97
C SER A 225 6.64 -19.64 -0.83
N TYR A 226 7.02 -19.35 0.41
CA TYR A 226 6.30 -19.73 1.63
C TYR A 226 4.84 -19.24 1.68
N ASP A 227 4.44 -18.36 0.76
CA ASP A 227 3.08 -17.81 0.65
C ASP A 227 2.05 -18.77 0.07
N ILE A 228 2.47 -19.99 -0.31
CA ILE A 228 1.56 -21.08 -0.68
C ILE A 228 0.62 -21.47 0.46
N VAL A 229 1.03 -21.25 1.72
CA VAL A 229 0.19 -21.54 2.90
C VAL A 229 -0.97 -20.55 2.96
N PRO A 230 -2.24 -21.02 3.01
CA PRO A 230 -3.40 -20.12 3.03
C PRO A 230 -3.39 -19.15 4.21
N TYR A 231 -3.92 -17.97 4.02
CA TYR A 231 -4.24 -17.00 5.07
C TYR A 231 -5.66 -17.29 5.58
N ARG A 232 -5.78 -17.77 6.81
CA ARG A 232 -7.06 -18.13 7.40
C ARG A 232 -7.43 -17.21 8.54
N ARG A 233 -8.62 -16.70 8.44
CA ARG A 233 -9.25 -15.88 9.48
C ARG A 233 -10.67 -16.41 9.73
N MET A 234 -11.07 -16.36 10.99
CA MET A 234 -12.44 -16.69 11.39
C MET A 234 -12.86 -15.79 12.54
N GLY A 235 -14.15 -15.60 12.71
CA GLY A 235 -14.64 -14.81 13.81
C GLY A 235 -16.12 -14.92 14.04
N ILE A 236 -16.51 -14.46 15.22
CA ILE A 236 -17.89 -14.16 15.54
C ILE A 236 -18.01 -12.69 15.88
N ALA A 237 -19.13 -12.09 15.51
CA ALA A 237 -19.45 -10.73 15.87
C ALA A 237 -20.90 -10.64 16.34
N GLY A 238 -21.15 -9.71 17.26
CA GLY A 238 -22.50 -9.43 17.70
C GLY A 238 -22.74 -7.94 17.81
N ARG A 239 -23.97 -7.52 17.52
CA ARG A 239 -24.47 -6.16 17.71
C ARG A 239 -25.83 -6.22 18.36
N ALA A 240 -26.05 -5.38 19.36
CA ALA A 240 -27.36 -5.09 19.93
C ALA A 240 -27.58 -3.59 19.92
N SER A 241 -28.62 -3.13 19.26
CA SER A 241 -29.02 -1.74 19.20
C SER A 241 -30.40 -1.54 19.79
N TYR A 242 -30.56 -0.50 20.58
CA TYR A 242 -31.82 -0.14 21.20
C TYR A 242 -32.08 1.35 20.99
N THR A 243 -33.27 1.65 20.46
CA THR A 243 -33.73 3.03 20.29
C THR A 243 -35.06 3.22 21.02
N TYR A 244 -35.12 4.25 21.86
CA TYR A 244 -36.35 4.63 22.56
C TYR A 244 -36.89 5.94 22.01
N ASP A 245 -38.15 5.89 21.54
CA ASP A 245 -38.93 7.02 21.06
C ASP A 245 -38.21 7.87 20.00
N ASN A 246 -37.38 7.22 19.16
CA ASN A 246 -36.49 7.84 18.16
C ASN A 246 -35.50 8.88 18.71
N ARG A 247 -35.31 8.96 20.03
CA ARG A 247 -34.50 9.96 20.70
C ARG A 247 -33.25 9.43 21.35
N TYR A 248 -33.36 8.35 22.09
CA TYR A 248 -32.27 7.77 22.85
C TYR A 248 -31.83 6.50 22.17
N ILE A 249 -30.56 6.46 21.79
CA ILE A 249 -29.96 5.34 21.06
C ILE A 249 -28.82 4.78 21.91
N ALA A 250 -28.77 3.47 22.05
CA ALA A 250 -27.65 2.77 22.66
C ALA A 250 -27.29 1.57 21.80
N GLU A 251 -26.01 1.35 21.58
CA GLU A 251 -25.50 0.24 20.79
C GLU A 251 -24.33 -0.43 21.50
N LEU A 252 -24.35 -1.75 21.52
CA LEU A 252 -23.27 -2.61 22.01
C LEU A 252 -22.81 -3.52 20.86
N ASN A 253 -21.51 -3.53 20.61
CA ASN A 253 -20.94 -4.42 19.62
C ASN A 253 -19.78 -5.22 20.22
N PHE A 254 -19.52 -6.37 19.70
CA PHE A 254 -18.30 -7.11 19.95
C PHE A 254 -17.84 -7.86 18.69
N GLY A 255 -16.54 -7.99 18.55
CA GLY A 255 -15.89 -8.92 17.63
C GLY A 255 -14.97 -9.86 18.40
N TYR A 256 -15.02 -11.14 18.09
CA TYR A 256 -14.07 -12.15 18.59
C TYR A 256 -13.46 -12.83 17.39
N ASN A 257 -12.28 -12.34 16.98
CA ASN A 257 -11.64 -12.68 15.73
C ASN A 257 -10.37 -13.50 15.94
N GLY A 258 -10.18 -14.53 15.13
CA GLY A 258 -9.03 -15.40 15.14
C GLY A 258 -8.16 -15.26 13.89
N SER A 259 -6.86 -15.23 14.08
CA SER A 259 -5.85 -15.22 13.02
C SER A 259 -4.80 -16.30 13.26
N GLU A 260 -4.39 -16.98 12.20
CA GLU A 260 -3.31 -17.99 12.28
C GLU A 260 -1.91 -17.37 12.36
N ASN A 261 -1.78 -16.05 12.19
CA ASN A 261 -0.52 -15.34 12.38
C ASN A 261 0.01 -15.44 13.81
N PHE A 262 -0.83 -15.85 14.76
CA PHE A 262 -0.49 -15.98 16.17
C PHE A 262 -0.45 -17.42 16.65
N ALA A 263 0.38 -17.70 17.66
CA ALA A 263 0.49 -19.01 18.28
C ALA A 263 -0.82 -19.45 18.95
N LYS A 264 -1.00 -20.76 19.15
CA LYS A 264 -2.13 -21.30 19.90
C LYS A 264 -2.20 -20.65 21.29
N GLY A 265 -3.35 -20.10 21.64
CA GLY A 265 -3.57 -19.33 22.89
C GLY A 265 -3.58 -17.82 22.68
N TYR A 266 -2.97 -17.30 21.61
CA TYR A 266 -2.95 -15.87 21.25
C TYR A 266 -3.73 -15.55 19.97
N ARG A 267 -4.29 -16.58 19.32
CA ARG A 267 -4.97 -16.44 18.02
C ARG A 267 -6.18 -15.53 18.04
N PHE A 268 -6.94 -15.55 19.15
CA PHE A 268 -8.22 -14.86 19.23
C PHE A 268 -8.10 -13.58 20.03
N GLY A 269 -8.58 -12.47 19.43
CA GLY A 269 -8.72 -11.17 20.06
C GLY A 269 -10.18 -10.80 20.27
N PHE A 270 -10.50 -10.20 21.44
CA PHE A 270 -11.83 -9.69 21.77
C PHE A 270 -11.86 -8.18 21.68
N PHE A 271 -12.78 -7.65 20.86
CA PHE A 271 -12.86 -6.24 20.51
C PHE A 271 -14.29 -5.72 20.75
N PRO A 272 -14.61 -5.29 21.97
CA PRO A 272 -15.91 -4.71 22.30
C PRO A 272 -15.98 -3.23 21.89
N SER A 273 -17.20 -2.75 21.65
CA SER A 273 -17.49 -1.32 21.50
C SER A 273 -18.89 -0.96 22.02
N VAL A 274 -19.02 0.29 22.44
CA VAL A 274 -20.27 0.88 22.90
C VAL A 274 -20.47 2.22 22.22
N ALA A 275 -21.70 2.53 21.83
CA ALA A 275 -22.07 3.84 21.31
C ALA A 275 -23.40 4.30 21.92
N ILE A 276 -23.51 5.60 22.09
CA ILE A 276 -24.74 6.27 22.56
C ILE A 276 -25.06 7.42 21.62
N GLY A 277 -26.35 7.68 21.45
CA GLY A 277 -26.85 8.80 20.67
C GLY A 277 -28.06 9.44 21.31
N TYR A 278 -28.15 10.75 21.23
CA TYR A 278 -29.28 11.51 21.73
C TYR A 278 -29.73 12.54 20.70
N LEU A 279 -30.96 12.40 20.22
CA LEU A 279 -31.61 13.34 19.30
C LEU A 279 -32.41 14.36 20.11
N LEU A 280 -31.78 15.49 20.44
CA LEU A 280 -32.40 16.58 21.16
C LEU A 280 -33.56 17.21 20.36
N SER A 281 -33.43 17.26 19.02
CA SER A 281 -34.46 17.81 18.13
C SER A 281 -35.80 17.07 18.19
N GLU A 282 -35.81 15.83 18.68
CA GLU A 282 -37.04 15.02 18.83
C GLU A 282 -37.70 15.18 20.20
N GLU A 283 -37.14 16.02 21.10
CA GLU A 283 -37.78 16.33 22.37
C GLU A 283 -39.01 17.22 22.18
N LYS A 284 -40.05 17.00 23.00
CA LYS A 284 -41.31 17.75 22.90
C LYS A 284 -41.16 19.28 22.99
N PHE A 285 -40.21 19.76 23.81
CA PHE A 285 -39.95 21.20 23.94
C PHE A 285 -39.26 21.80 22.70
N MET A 286 -38.68 20.97 21.83
CA MET A 286 -38.07 21.41 20.58
C MET A 286 -39.08 21.49 19.40
N GLU A 287 -40.28 20.98 19.59
CA GLU A 287 -41.32 20.96 18.55
C GLU A 287 -41.60 22.32 17.90
N PRO A 288 -41.70 23.45 18.67
CA PRO A 288 -41.87 24.78 18.10
C PRO A 288 -40.67 25.26 17.26
N TYR A 289 -39.51 24.65 17.42
CA TYR A 289 -38.24 25.06 16.78
C TYR A 289 -37.82 24.14 15.62
N LYS A 290 -38.62 23.12 15.27
CA LYS A 290 -38.28 22.14 14.22
C LYS A 290 -38.07 22.75 12.83
N ASP A 291 -38.77 23.83 12.52
CA ASP A 291 -38.58 24.58 11.26
C ASP A 291 -37.18 25.20 11.15
N THR A 292 -36.58 25.56 12.27
CA THR A 292 -35.24 26.13 12.31
C THR A 292 -34.20 25.05 12.56
N PHE A 293 -34.40 24.20 13.57
CA PHE A 293 -33.50 23.14 13.97
C PHE A 293 -34.07 21.79 13.52
N SER A 294 -33.82 21.41 12.27
CA SER A 294 -34.31 20.16 11.71
C SER A 294 -33.64 18.93 12.33
N LYS A 295 -32.44 19.08 12.89
CA LYS A 295 -31.72 18.04 13.57
C LYS A 295 -30.77 18.61 14.60
N ILE A 296 -30.80 18.10 15.83
CA ILE A 296 -29.77 18.28 16.84
C ILE A 296 -29.50 16.93 17.47
N LYS A 297 -28.30 16.39 17.21
CA LYS A 297 -27.92 15.07 17.71
C LYS A 297 -26.53 15.11 18.35
N PHE A 298 -26.43 14.55 19.54
CA PHE A 298 -25.17 14.24 20.22
C PHE A 298 -24.90 12.75 20.11
N ARG A 299 -23.63 12.41 19.93
CA ARG A 299 -23.20 11.00 19.88
C ARG A 299 -21.85 10.82 20.56
N GLY A 300 -21.65 9.65 21.11
CA GLY A 300 -20.38 9.25 21.69
C GLY A 300 -20.16 7.77 21.49
N SER A 301 -18.92 7.38 21.28
CA SER A 301 -18.55 5.97 21.18
C SER A 301 -17.16 5.70 21.74
N PHE A 302 -17.02 4.49 22.26
CA PHE A 302 -15.75 3.92 22.67
C PHE A 302 -15.67 2.48 22.19
N GLY A 303 -14.51 2.07 21.66
CA GLY A 303 -14.35 0.70 21.22
C GLY A 303 -12.90 0.30 21.01
N LEU A 304 -12.68 -1.00 20.96
CA LEU A 304 -11.39 -1.61 20.62
C LEU A 304 -11.45 -2.19 19.22
N THR A 305 -10.35 -2.04 18.48
CA THR A 305 -10.14 -2.71 17.19
C THR A 305 -8.77 -3.38 17.18
N GLY A 306 -8.67 -4.56 16.55
CA GLY A 306 -7.45 -5.33 16.42
C GLY A 306 -6.91 -5.32 15.00
N ASN A 307 -5.57 -5.41 14.88
CA ASN A 307 -4.87 -5.62 13.64
C ASN A 307 -3.93 -6.83 13.77
N ASP A 308 -4.00 -7.76 12.81
CA ASP A 308 -3.16 -8.97 12.75
C ASP A 308 -2.04 -8.88 11.70
N GLN A 309 -1.79 -7.69 11.14
CA GLN A 309 -0.71 -7.46 10.19
C GLN A 309 0.64 -7.40 10.91
N LEU A 310 1.63 -8.11 10.40
CA LEU A 310 2.95 -8.27 10.99
C LEU A 310 4.06 -7.80 10.04
N ASP A 311 3.87 -6.64 9.41
CA ASP A 311 4.84 -6.06 8.46
C ASP A 311 5.26 -7.07 7.35
N GLY A 312 4.26 -7.72 6.75
CA GLY A 312 4.45 -8.74 5.71
C GLY A 312 4.94 -10.11 6.21
N ARG A 313 5.22 -10.27 7.52
CA ARG A 313 5.66 -11.53 8.10
C ARG A 313 4.49 -12.45 8.37
N ARG A 314 4.75 -13.74 8.27
CA ARG A 314 3.81 -14.80 8.63
C ARG A 314 4.43 -15.71 9.67
N PHE A 315 3.59 -16.24 10.56
CA PHE A 315 4.03 -17.19 11.60
C PHE A 315 5.22 -16.70 12.42
N ALA A 316 5.31 -15.37 12.66
CA ALA A 316 6.42 -14.76 13.36
C ALA A 316 6.61 -15.25 14.82
N TYR A 317 5.71 -16.13 15.28
CA TYR A 317 5.87 -16.85 16.55
C TYR A 317 6.82 -18.06 16.45
N GLN A 318 7.27 -18.42 15.24
CA GLN A 318 8.21 -19.53 14.99
C GLN A 318 9.58 -18.97 14.63
N THR A 319 10.63 -19.58 15.19
CA THR A 319 12.00 -19.32 14.76
C THR A 319 12.25 -19.94 13.40
N THR A 320 12.84 -19.18 12.49
CA THR A 320 13.23 -19.67 11.17
C THR A 320 14.68 -20.12 11.15
N LEU A 321 14.99 -21.13 10.34
CA LEU A 321 16.35 -21.57 10.08
C LEU A 321 16.68 -21.34 8.61
N GLY A 322 17.82 -20.72 8.35
CA GLY A 322 18.34 -20.50 7.01
C GLY A 322 19.55 -21.36 6.70
N GLU A 323 19.86 -21.48 5.43
CA GLU A 323 21.11 -22.06 4.93
C GLU A 323 21.85 -21.01 4.10
N ASP A 324 23.16 -20.96 4.21
CA ASP A 324 24.01 -20.11 3.36
C ASP A 324 25.18 -20.89 2.76
N GLY A 325 25.83 -20.32 1.74
CA GLY A 325 26.95 -20.91 1.06
C GLY A 325 28.29 -20.85 1.83
N THR A 326 28.32 -20.27 3.02
CA THR A 326 29.55 -20.09 3.84
C THR A 326 29.92 -21.33 4.66
N GLY A 327 29.37 -22.48 4.36
CA GLY A 327 29.58 -23.73 5.07
C GLY A 327 31.05 -24.16 5.19
N TYR A 328 31.27 -25.44 5.22
CA TYR A 328 32.60 -26.02 5.35
C TYR A 328 32.85 -27.10 4.31
N ASP A 329 34.09 -27.10 3.77
CA ASP A 329 34.57 -28.10 2.82
C ASP A 329 35.22 -29.25 3.57
N TRP A 330 34.70 -30.44 3.40
CA TRP A 330 35.21 -31.69 3.97
C TRP A 330 35.91 -32.46 2.86
N GLY A 331 37.00 -33.13 3.21
CA GLY A 331 37.72 -33.97 2.30
C GLY A 331 39.20 -33.62 2.18
N THR A 332 39.96 -34.48 1.48
CA THR A 332 41.41 -34.35 1.27
C THR A 332 41.73 -34.60 -0.21
N ASN A 333 42.92 -34.16 -0.64
CA ASN A 333 43.49 -34.47 -1.98
C ASN A 333 42.62 -34.04 -3.18
N GLY A 334 41.98 -32.84 -3.06
CA GLY A 334 41.18 -32.27 -4.17
C GLY A 334 39.78 -32.83 -4.31
N GLN A 335 39.38 -33.76 -3.44
CA GLN A 335 38.01 -34.25 -3.37
C GLN A 335 37.31 -33.55 -2.19
N TYR A 336 36.75 -32.37 -2.45
CA TYR A 336 36.04 -31.58 -1.44
C TYR A 336 34.54 -31.84 -1.52
N TYR A 337 33.94 -32.00 -0.34
CA TYR A 337 32.50 -32.10 -0.19
C TYR A 337 32.01 -30.91 0.61
N HIS A 338 31.41 -29.94 -0.07
CA HIS A 338 30.87 -28.73 0.56
C HIS A 338 29.59 -29.03 1.33
N ARG A 339 29.46 -28.49 2.53
CA ARG A 339 28.22 -28.46 3.31
C ARG A 339 27.88 -27.02 3.67
N ASN A 340 26.73 -26.56 3.24
CA ASN A 340 26.22 -25.25 3.63
C ASN A 340 26.07 -25.16 5.13
N SER A 341 26.37 -23.99 5.70
CA SER A 341 26.11 -23.73 7.10
C SER A 341 24.60 -23.47 7.29
N ARG A 342 24.14 -23.79 8.50
CA ARG A 342 22.79 -23.46 8.96
C ARG A 342 22.88 -22.39 10.02
N PHE A 343 21.95 -21.45 9.98
CA PHE A 343 21.90 -20.37 10.94
C PHE A 343 20.48 -20.13 11.41
N GLU A 344 20.35 -19.55 12.59
CA GLU A 344 19.10 -19.02 13.10
C GLU A 344 18.74 -17.73 12.31
N GLY A 345 17.61 -17.76 11.65
CA GLY A 345 17.08 -16.63 10.90
C GLY A 345 16.34 -15.64 11.81
N ASP A 346 15.03 -15.50 11.60
CA ASP A 346 14.21 -14.66 12.45
C ASP A 346 13.87 -15.40 13.76
N PHE A 347 14.08 -14.73 14.88
CA PHE A 347 13.75 -15.26 16.20
C PHE A 347 12.23 -15.27 16.42
N GLY A 348 11.68 -16.42 16.79
CA GLY A 348 10.25 -16.60 17.03
C GLY A 348 9.77 -15.90 18.30
N ILE A 349 8.55 -15.36 18.25
CA ILE A 349 7.94 -14.63 19.36
C ILE A 349 6.69 -15.38 19.82
N PRO A 350 6.80 -16.33 20.78
CA PRO A 350 5.68 -17.21 21.14
C PRO A 350 4.45 -16.48 21.70
N ASN A 351 4.64 -15.33 22.34
CA ASN A 351 3.61 -14.51 22.95
C ASN A 351 3.15 -13.33 22.07
N LEU A 352 3.43 -13.41 20.76
CA LEU A 352 2.97 -12.44 19.79
C LEU A 352 1.44 -12.32 19.82
N THR A 353 0.93 -11.10 19.89
CA THR A 353 -0.50 -10.80 20.00
C THR A 353 -0.94 -9.69 19.05
N TRP A 354 -2.24 -9.45 19.02
CA TRP A 354 -2.87 -8.41 18.23
C TRP A 354 -2.35 -7.01 18.58
N GLU A 355 -2.01 -6.24 17.58
CA GLU A 355 -1.95 -4.79 17.72
C GLU A 355 -3.37 -4.29 17.98
N THR A 356 -3.53 -3.43 18.97
CA THR A 356 -4.85 -2.97 19.42
C THR A 356 -4.94 -1.45 19.39
N VAL A 357 -6.09 -0.95 18.96
CA VAL A 357 -6.41 0.48 19.00
C VAL A 357 -7.65 0.67 19.83
N SER A 358 -7.55 1.49 20.88
CA SER A 358 -8.73 2.05 21.54
C SER A 358 -9.12 3.35 20.84
N LYS A 359 -10.40 3.43 20.46
CA LYS A 359 -10.97 4.58 19.75
C LYS A 359 -12.07 5.20 20.57
N THR A 360 -11.98 6.51 20.80
CA THR A 360 -13.03 7.32 21.41
C THR A 360 -13.46 8.38 20.42
N ASN A 361 -14.76 8.54 20.24
CA ASN A 361 -15.33 9.58 19.38
C ASN A 361 -16.45 10.31 20.13
N ALA A 362 -16.50 11.63 19.99
CA ALA A 362 -17.59 12.48 20.43
C ALA A 362 -18.05 13.35 19.26
N GLY A 363 -19.31 13.25 18.89
CA GLY A 363 -19.85 13.90 17.70
C GLY A 363 -21.09 14.74 17.99
N PHE A 364 -21.26 15.78 17.20
CA PHE A 364 -22.41 16.66 17.20
C PHE A 364 -22.89 16.87 15.77
N GLU A 365 -24.21 16.77 15.56
CA GLU A 365 -24.85 16.98 14.27
C GLU A 365 -25.91 18.07 14.41
N LEU A 366 -25.89 19.03 13.50
CA LEU A 366 -26.82 20.15 13.44
C LEU A 366 -27.43 20.28 12.06
N GLY A 367 -28.75 20.12 11.97
CA GLY A 367 -29.53 20.43 10.79
C GLY A 367 -30.28 21.74 10.95
N LEU A 368 -30.20 22.64 10.00
CA LEU A 368 -30.87 23.92 10.00
C LEU A 368 -31.74 24.08 8.77
N TRP A 369 -33.00 24.49 8.96
CA TRP A 369 -34.00 24.82 7.92
C TRP A 369 -34.21 23.71 6.89
N ASN A 370 -33.91 22.46 7.20
CA ASN A 370 -33.85 21.35 6.25
C ASN A 370 -32.95 21.63 5.01
N MET A 371 -32.00 22.54 5.15
CA MET A 371 -31.08 22.98 4.09
C MET A 371 -29.64 22.77 4.41
N ILE A 372 -29.26 22.94 5.64
CA ILE A 372 -27.87 22.88 6.12
C ILE A 372 -27.73 21.71 7.06
N ASP A 373 -26.81 20.80 6.73
CA ASP A 373 -26.37 19.74 7.64
C ASP A 373 -24.90 19.97 7.99
N PHE A 374 -24.65 20.22 9.26
CA PHE A 374 -23.32 20.38 9.83
C PHE A 374 -23.04 19.23 10.79
N GLN A 375 -21.85 18.66 10.66
CA GLN A 375 -21.38 17.58 11.53
C GLN A 375 -19.97 17.90 12.00
N VAL A 376 -19.71 17.67 13.27
CA VAL A 376 -18.38 17.76 13.87
C VAL A 376 -18.12 16.53 14.73
N ASP A 377 -16.95 15.95 14.59
CA ASP A 377 -16.48 14.82 15.37
C ASP A 377 -15.10 15.12 15.93
N TYR A 378 -14.94 14.93 17.22
CA TYR A 378 -13.63 14.83 17.86
C TYR A 378 -13.31 13.36 18.05
N PHE A 379 -12.12 12.93 17.62
CA PHE A 379 -11.66 11.57 17.84
C PHE A 379 -10.32 11.53 18.57
N PHE A 380 -10.16 10.48 19.37
CA PHE A 380 -8.92 10.14 20.05
C PHE A 380 -8.69 8.64 19.89
N GLU A 381 -7.49 8.28 19.42
CA GLU A 381 -7.05 6.90 19.23
C GLU A 381 -5.76 6.66 20.01
N HIS A 382 -5.73 5.58 20.77
CA HIS A 382 -4.52 5.07 21.41
C HIS A 382 -4.21 3.68 20.85
N ARG A 383 -3.15 3.60 20.07
CA ARG A 383 -2.66 2.37 19.44
C ARG A 383 -1.51 1.83 20.28
N TYR A 384 -1.57 0.55 20.63
CA TYR A 384 -0.57 -0.12 21.44
C TYR A 384 -0.32 -1.55 20.95
N ASN A 385 0.72 -2.20 21.48
CA ASN A 385 1.20 -3.49 20.98
C ASN A 385 1.57 -3.44 19.49
N ILE A 386 2.06 -2.32 18.99
CA ILE A 386 2.51 -2.22 17.60
C ILE A 386 3.69 -3.17 17.40
N PHE A 387 3.57 -4.04 16.41
CA PHE A 387 4.64 -4.96 16.05
C PHE A 387 5.78 -4.22 15.39
N MET A 388 6.96 -4.28 15.99
CA MET A 388 8.13 -3.55 15.52
C MET A 388 9.44 -4.24 15.86
N LYS A 389 10.48 -3.88 15.10
CA LYS A 389 11.84 -4.34 15.32
C LYS A 389 12.41 -3.74 16.61
N ARG A 390 13.13 -4.59 17.41
CA ARG A 390 13.80 -4.15 18.64
C ARG A 390 15.17 -3.58 18.29
N ASN A 391 15.41 -2.31 18.54
CA ASN A 391 16.66 -1.63 18.20
C ASN A 391 17.62 -1.49 19.39
N ASN A 392 17.15 -1.73 20.62
CA ASN A 392 17.94 -1.59 21.83
C ASN A 392 18.48 -2.95 22.35
N ILE A 393 18.77 -3.86 21.43
CA ILE A 393 19.40 -5.15 21.75
C ILE A 393 20.88 -5.07 21.39
N PRO A 394 21.80 -5.28 22.34
CA PRO A 394 23.22 -5.22 22.05
C PRO A 394 23.64 -6.34 21.10
N THR A 395 24.59 -6.07 20.22
CA THR A 395 25.14 -7.06 19.27
C THR A 395 25.78 -8.26 19.97
N SER A 396 26.25 -8.08 21.22
CA SER A 396 26.78 -9.16 22.07
C SER A 396 25.73 -10.23 22.42
N ALA A 397 24.43 -9.96 22.23
CA ALA A 397 23.38 -10.97 22.38
C ALA A 397 23.42 -12.06 21.30
N GLY A 398 24.19 -11.84 20.20
CA GLY A 398 24.48 -12.84 19.18
C GLY A 398 23.36 -13.11 18.17
N PHE A 399 22.30 -12.30 18.14
CA PHE A 399 21.26 -12.43 17.12
C PHE A 399 21.79 -12.01 15.76
N ARG A 400 21.61 -12.85 14.75
CA ARG A 400 21.89 -12.48 13.35
C ARG A 400 20.86 -11.48 12.83
N ASN A 401 19.59 -11.74 13.08
CA ASN A 401 18.49 -10.83 12.79
C ASN A 401 17.95 -10.25 14.10
N THR A 402 17.79 -8.93 14.14
CA THR A 402 17.25 -8.27 15.32
C THR A 402 15.82 -8.76 15.58
N PRO A 403 15.49 -9.23 16.79
CA PRO A 403 14.15 -9.70 17.14
C PRO A 403 13.08 -8.61 16.99
N TRP A 404 11.84 -9.04 16.83
CA TRP A 404 10.66 -8.19 16.80
C TRP A 404 9.84 -8.39 18.08
N ALA A 405 8.95 -7.46 18.37
CA ALA A 405 8.01 -7.59 19.50
C ALA A 405 6.79 -6.66 19.32
N ASN A 406 5.71 -6.96 20.04
CA ASN A 406 4.62 -6.00 20.26
C ASN A 406 5.07 -4.97 21.30
N TYR A 407 5.55 -3.81 20.86
CA TYR A 407 6.20 -2.84 21.76
C TYR A 407 5.67 -1.42 21.57
N GLY A 408 5.53 -0.94 20.33
CA GLY A 408 5.25 0.45 20.02
C GLY A 408 3.88 0.94 20.49
N LYS A 409 3.81 2.25 20.77
CA LYS A 409 2.56 2.95 21.10
C LYS A 409 2.50 4.30 20.38
N VAL A 410 1.34 4.62 19.83
CA VAL A 410 1.07 5.88 19.12
C VAL A 410 -0.29 6.41 19.52
N ASN A 411 -0.37 7.69 19.81
CA ASN A 411 -1.64 8.41 19.94
C ASN A 411 -1.96 9.14 18.63
N ASN A 412 -3.24 9.21 18.30
CA ASN A 412 -3.76 10.04 17.21
C ASN A 412 -5.04 10.71 17.65
N GLN A 413 -5.17 12.02 17.40
CA GLN A 413 -6.36 12.78 17.74
C GLN A 413 -6.64 13.82 16.68
N GLY A 414 -7.91 14.19 16.56
CA GLY A 414 -8.28 15.17 15.56
C GLY A 414 -9.73 15.56 15.58
N ILE A 415 -10.08 16.38 14.60
CA ILE A 415 -11.44 16.89 14.38
C ILE A 415 -11.79 16.66 12.91
N ASP A 416 -12.96 16.09 12.70
CA ASP A 416 -13.60 15.96 11.39
C ASP A 416 -14.80 16.90 11.33
N LEU A 417 -14.88 17.69 10.26
CA LEU A 417 -16.01 18.56 9.97
C LEU A 417 -16.62 18.17 8.62
N ALA A 418 -17.94 18.15 8.56
CA ALA A 418 -18.67 18.00 7.31
C ALA A 418 -19.79 19.04 7.24
N LEU A 419 -19.94 19.67 6.09
CA LEU A 419 -20.99 20.64 5.81
C LEU A 419 -21.66 20.29 4.48
N ASN A 420 -22.98 20.10 4.51
CA ASN A 420 -23.80 19.98 3.33
C ASN A 420 -24.83 21.09 3.35
N VAL A 421 -24.92 21.81 2.24
CA VAL A 421 -25.93 22.85 2.03
C VAL A 421 -26.69 22.51 0.77
N ASN A 422 -28.02 22.38 0.88
CA ASN A 422 -28.88 22.01 -0.22
C ASN A 422 -30.07 22.97 -0.23
N LYS A 423 -30.23 23.76 -1.29
CA LYS A 423 -31.32 24.72 -1.40
C LYS A 423 -31.95 24.73 -2.76
N GLN A 424 -33.25 24.48 -2.81
CA GLN A 424 -34.08 24.77 -3.95
C GLN A 424 -34.42 26.29 -3.92
N ILE A 425 -33.83 27.07 -4.81
CA ILE A 425 -34.07 28.52 -4.89
C ILE A 425 -35.40 28.79 -5.56
N ASN A 426 -35.67 28.11 -6.66
CA ASN A 426 -36.93 28.16 -7.40
C ASN A 426 -37.16 26.84 -8.14
N LYS A 427 -38.21 26.73 -8.98
CA LYS A 427 -38.55 25.48 -9.67
C LYS A 427 -37.45 24.96 -10.61
N ASP A 428 -36.59 25.85 -11.08
CA ASP A 428 -35.61 25.58 -12.14
C ASP A 428 -34.16 25.62 -11.59
N LEU A 429 -33.95 26.15 -10.35
CA LEU A 429 -32.62 26.34 -9.79
C LEU A 429 -32.48 25.65 -8.41
N TYR A 430 -31.59 24.67 -8.38
CA TYR A 430 -31.12 24.02 -7.18
C TYR A 430 -29.64 24.34 -6.96
N VAL A 431 -29.27 24.68 -5.73
CA VAL A 431 -27.88 24.94 -5.35
C VAL A 431 -27.48 23.95 -4.26
N GLY A 432 -26.41 23.20 -4.51
CA GLY A 432 -25.82 22.28 -3.56
C GLY A 432 -24.36 22.62 -3.31
N PHE A 433 -23.95 22.60 -2.04
CA PHE A 433 -22.55 22.68 -1.62
C PHE A 433 -22.25 21.56 -0.64
N ARG A 434 -21.12 20.86 -0.85
CA ARG A 434 -20.61 19.87 0.08
C ARG A 434 -19.13 20.13 0.34
N GLY A 435 -18.77 20.24 1.63
CA GLY A 435 -17.41 20.43 2.09
C GLY A 435 -17.09 19.48 3.24
N SER A 436 -15.84 19.04 3.33
CA SER A 436 -15.30 18.31 4.46
C SER A 436 -13.93 18.86 4.82
N PHE A 437 -13.62 18.84 6.11
CA PHE A 437 -12.32 19.25 6.63
C PHE A 437 -11.91 18.27 7.73
N THR A 438 -10.69 17.75 7.66
CA THR A 438 -10.10 16.89 8.67
C THR A 438 -8.78 17.48 9.13
N TYR A 439 -8.63 17.61 10.45
CA TYR A 439 -7.36 17.91 11.07
C TYR A 439 -7.00 16.78 12.04
N ALA A 440 -5.84 16.13 11.80
CA ALA A 440 -5.37 15.04 12.63
C ALA A 440 -3.90 15.25 13.01
N GLN A 441 -3.58 14.91 14.25
CA GLN A 441 -2.23 14.97 14.79
C GLN A 441 -1.92 13.67 15.53
N ASN A 442 -0.89 12.97 15.08
CA ASN A 442 -0.39 11.80 15.79
C ASN A 442 0.90 12.11 16.57
N LYS A 443 1.20 11.25 17.54
CA LYS A 443 2.40 11.32 18.36
C LYS A 443 2.87 9.93 18.74
N ILE A 444 4.15 9.64 18.53
CA ILE A 444 4.79 8.42 19.01
C ILE A 444 4.95 8.54 20.54
N ILE A 445 4.32 7.63 21.27
CA ILE A 445 4.37 7.58 22.74
C ILE A 445 5.51 6.67 23.19
N GLU A 446 5.69 5.55 22.50
CA GLU A 446 6.73 4.58 22.83
C GLU A 446 7.23 3.90 21.55
N GLN A 447 8.53 3.89 21.38
CA GLN A 447 9.23 3.24 20.29
C GLN A 447 10.56 2.72 20.82
N ASP A 448 11.03 1.58 20.31
CA ASP A 448 12.33 1.02 20.71
C ASP A 448 13.44 1.71 19.92
N GLU A 449 14.09 2.68 20.54
CA GLU A 449 15.17 3.47 19.96
C GLU A 449 16.52 3.08 20.52
N ALA A 450 17.57 3.14 19.68
CA ALA A 450 18.93 2.91 20.14
C ALA A 450 19.35 3.92 21.21
N LEU A 451 20.11 3.49 22.20
CA LEU A 451 20.55 4.33 23.33
C LEU A 451 21.23 5.63 22.89
N GLY A 452 22.02 5.60 21.81
CA GLY A 452 22.70 6.79 21.27
C GLY A 452 21.79 7.80 20.55
N VAL A 453 20.50 7.50 20.38
CA VAL A 453 19.52 8.40 19.76
C VAL A 453 18.65 9.08 20.80
N MET A 454 18.49 8.45 21.97
CA MET A 454 17.67 8.98 23.06
C MET A 454 18.21 10.32 23.56
N GLY A 455 17.34 11.32 23.67
CA GLY A 455 17.68 12.68 24.12
C GLY A 455 18.36 13.55 23.07
N THR A 456 18.57 13.05 21.84
CA THR A 456 19.14 13.82 20.74
C THR A 456 18.03 14.40 19.85
N ASN A 457 18.41 15.34 18.96
CA ASN A 457 17.53 15.88 17.91
C ASN A 457 17.07 14.84 16.87
N ARG A 458 17.56 13.60 16.94
CA ARG A 458 17.17 12.47 16.08
C ARG A 458 16.16 11.55 16.74
N GLN A 459 15.80 11.79 18.00
CA GLN A 459 14.81 11.02 18.74
C GLN A 459 13.45 11.15 18.07
N ARG A 460 12.78 10.01 17.85
CA ARG A 460 11.45 9.95 17.23
C ARG A 460 10.32 9.85 18.26
N THR A 461 10.60 9.29 19.43
CA THR A 461 9.62 9.24 20.54
C THR A 461 9.27 10.65 20.96
N GLY A 462 8.00 10.99 20.93
CA GLY A 462 7.48 12.34 21.17
C GLY A 462 7.16 13.11 19.88
N GLU A 463 7.65 12.66 18.73
CA GLU A 463 7.42 13.28 17.43
C GLU A 463 6.25 12.60 16.68
N LYS A 464 5.92 13.16 15.51
CA LYS A 464 4.91 12.58 14.59
C LYS A 464 5.45 11.31 13.94
N VAL A 465 4.56 10.37 13.66
CA VAL A 465 4.88 9.25 12.77
C VAL A 465 5.27 9.81 11.39
N ASN A 466 6.38 9.31 10.83
CA ASN A 466 6.99 9.79 9.60
C ASN A 466 7.46 11.26 9.65
N GLN A 467 7.82 11.75 10.85
CA GLN A 467 8.49 13.05 10.97
C GLN A 467 9.71 13.09 10.05
N LEU A 468 9.78 14.11 9.21
CA LEU A 468 10.96 14.37 8.39
C LEU A 468 12.05 14.98 9.26
N PHE A 469 13.25 14.41 9.13
CA PHE A 469 14.47 14.94 9.72
C PHE A 469 15.38 15.39 8.59
N GLY A 470 15.93 16.56 8.69
CA GLY A 470 16.81 17.13 7.69
C GLY A 470 17.89 18.00 8.32
N LEU A 471 18.90 18.28 7.54
CA LEU A 471 19.93 19.24 7.91
C LEU A 471 19.38 20.67 7.76
N VAL A 472 19.71 21.54 8.69
CA VAL A 472 19.34 22.95 8.63
C VAL A 472 20.41 23.71 7.86
N ASP A 473 20.02 24.35 6.77
CA ASP A 473 20.88 25.15 5.92
C ASP A 473 21.19 26.51 6.56
N GLU A 474 22.46 26.94 6.52
CA GLU A 474 22.96 28.27 6.93
C GLU A 474 23.57 29.03 5.75
N GLY A 475 23.28 28.64 4.51
CA GLY A 475 23.81 29.21 3.30
C GLY A 475 24.96 28.39 2.70
N LEU A 476 25.79 29.01 1.89
CA LEU A 476 26.89 28.35 1.19
C LEU A 476 28.22 28.66 1.83
N PHE A 477 29.15 27.69 1.77
CA PHE A 477 30.54 27.95 2.07
C PHE A 477 31.12 28.97 1.08
N THR A 478 31.74 30.04 1.61
CA THR A 478 32.48 31.05 0.85
C THR A 478 33.98 30.81 0.97
N PHE A 479 34.76 31.44 0.15
CA PHE A 479 36.23 31.35 0.26
C PHE A 479 36.78 31.84 1.61
N ASP A 480 36.07 32.70 2.33
CA ASP A 480 36.48 33.23 3.64
C ASP A 480 36.26 32.21 4.78
N ASP A 481 35.50 31.15 4.52
CA ASP A 481 35.24 30.08 5.49
C ASP A 481 36.40 29.05 5.59
N PHE A 482 37.44 29.16 4.76
CA PHE A 482 38.55 28.21 4.67
C PHE A 482 39.87 28.77 5.15
N GLN A 483 40.67 27.89 5.74
CA GLN A 483 42.03 28.24 6.23
C GLN A 483 43.00 28.40 5.09
N LYS A 484 43.94 29.37 5.28
CA LYS A 484 45.06 29.63 4.37
C LYS A 484 46.40 29.40 5.07
N ASP A 485 47.40 29.03 4.30
CA ASP A 485 48.79 28.95 4.76
C ASP A 485 49.44 30.34 4.86
N ALA A 486 50.73 30.38 5.23
CA ALA A 486 51.49 31.60 5.36
C ALA A 486 51.72 32.34 4.01
N ASN A 487 51.53 31.66 2.87
CA ASN A 487 51.66 32.22 1.54
C ASN A 487 50.33 32.75 0.98
N GLY A 488 49.20 32.47 1.68
CA GLY A 488 47.88 32.86 1.26
C GLY A 488 47.12 31.78 0.46
N ASP A 489 47.70 30.59 0.28
CA ASP A 489 47.10 29.48 -0.42
C ASP A 489 46.14 28.68 0.51
N TYR A 490 45.04 28.18 -0.04
CA TYR A 490 44.06 27.39 0.75
C TYR A 490 44.64 26.04 1.15
N LEU A 491 44.51 25.70 2.43
CA LEU A 491 44.89 24.39 2.96
C LEU A 491 43.93 23.31 2.42
N VAL A 492 44.51 22.26 1.85
CA VAL A 492 43.75 21.10 1.32
C VAL A 492 43.76 19.97 2.33
N ALA A 493 42.59 19.43 2.63
CA ALA A 493 42.43 18.26 3.48
C ALA A 493 42.78 16.96 2.75
N GLU A 494 43.03 15.87 3.47
CA GLU A 494 43.37 14.55 2.90
C GLU A 494 42.30 14.00 1.94
N ASN A 495 41.03 14.38 2.13
CA ASN A 495 39.93 13.98 1.28
C ASN A 495 39.74 14.81 -0.01
N GLY A 496 40.65 15.75 -0.27
CA GLY A 496 40.65 16.64 -1.44
C GLY A 496 39.69 17.84 -1.35
N GLY A 497 39.08 18.08 -0.19
CA GLY A 497 38.37 19.33 0.14
C GLY A 497 39.30 20.38 0.73
N TYR A 498 38.74 21.57 1.04
CA TYR A 498 39.51 22.61 1.76
C TYR A 498 39.31 22.47 3.28
N VAL A 499 40.32 22.88 4.07
CA VAL A 499 40.24 22.87 5.53
C VAL A 499 39.39 24.04 5.99
N VAL A 500 38.26 23.76 6.61
CA VAL A 500 37.31 24.75 7.13
C VAL A 500 37.88 25.43 8.39
N ASN A 501 37.57 26.70 8.61
CA ASN A 501 37.94 27.44 9.82
C ASN A 501 37.37 26.75 11.08
N LYS A 502 38.10 26.84 12.20
CA LYS A 502 37.82 26.05 13.42
C LYS A 502 36.44 26.31 14.02
N ASP A 503 35.87 27.50 13.81
CA ASP A 503 34.60 27.92 14.39
C ASP A 503 33.40 27.68 13.47
N ILE A 504 33.62 27.07 12.29
CA ILE A 504 32.59 26.81 11.32
C ILE A 504 32.33 25.30 11.23
N PRO A 505 31.08 24.84 11.50
CA PRO A 505 30.74 23.44 11.35
C PRO A 505 30.91 22.97 9.91
N ALA A 506 31.52 21.80 9.74
CA ALA A 506 31.68 21.15 8.45
C ALA A 506 31.11 19.76 8.45
N HIS A 507 30.43 19.38 7.38
CA HIS A 507 29.95 18.02 7.23
C HIS A 507 31.07 17.02 7.00
N THR A 508 30.85 15.76 7.38
CA THR A 508 31.87 14.70 7.29
C THR A 508 31.60 13.68 6.17
N PHE A 509 30.56 13.87 5.37
CA PHE A 509 30.15 12.91 4.34
C PHE A 509 30.77 13.17 2.95
N GLY A 510 31.65 14.15 2.83
CA GLY A 510 32.40 14.44 1.60
C GLY A 510 33.43 15.56 1.76
N PRO A 511 34.25 15.82 0.73
CA PRO A 511 35.16 16.99 0.69
C PRO A 511 34.32 18.27 0.67
N VAL A 512 34.70 19.25 1.51
CA VAL A 512 34.02 20.55 1.59
C VAL A 512 34.72 21.56 0.68
N ARG A 513 33.95 22.31 -0.11
CA ARG A 513 34.43 23.30 -1.09
C ARG A 513 33.57 24.55 -1.06
N PRO A 514 34.10 25.71 -1.56
CA PRO A 514 33.28 26.88 -1.77
C PRO A 514 32.09 26.58 -2.68
N GLY A 515 30.88 27.02 -2.27
CA GLY A 515 29.63 26.73 -2.96
C GLY A 515 28.88 25.51 -2.44
N ASP A 516 29.46 24.69 -1.56
CA ASP A 516 28.76 23.64 -0.86
C ASP A 516 27.82 24.22 0.22
N ILE A 517 26.80 23.48 0.59
CA ILE A 517 25.84 23.93 1.61
C ILE A 517 26.46 23.82 3.01
N LYS A 518 26.43 24.93 3.75
CA LYS A 518 26.82 25.00 5.15
C LYS A 518 25.66 24.61 6.03
N TYR A 519 25.84 23.62 6.89
CA TYR A 519 24.81 23.13 7.77
C TYR A 519 25.03 23.58 9.21
N LYS A 520 23.92 23.92 9.85
CA LYS A 520 23.91 24.29 11.27
C LYS A 520 24.27 23.09 12.15
N ASP A 521 25.23 23.33 13.07
CA ASP A 521 25.42 22.41 14.19
C ASP A 521 24.33 22.66 15.24
N VAL A 522 23.52 21.63 15.51
CA VAL A 522 22.39 21.70 16.46
C VAL A 522 22.62 20.85 17.69
N ASN A 523 23.84 20.31 17.89
CA ASN A 523 24.17 19.50 19.07
C ASN A 523 24.61 20.37 20.24
#